data_61dfb03a8f41ec060dbbf9d32deed5c6
#
_entry.id   61dfb03a8f41ec060dbbf9d32deed5c6
#
_cell.length_a   1.000
_cell.length_b   1.000
_cell.length_c   1.000
_cell.angle_alpha   90.00
_cell.angle_beta   90.00
_cell.angle_gamma   90.00
#
_symmetry.space_group_name_H-M   'P 1'
#
loop_
_entity.id
_entity.type
_entity.pdbx_description
1 polymer ?
#
loop_
_entity_poly.entity_id
_entity_poly.type
_entity_poly.pdbx_seq_one_letter_code
_entity_poly.pdbx_strand_id
1 'polypeptide(L)'
;ALGSKHDITLYFTKTKTDSTNGNEWTVSVDPNGTANTTIREKDGSTTTVNLTPATLKFTTDGKFNSGAGTINLTLTNGATGSQTVAVGLSSLTQYAGSNTISGKANGYAAGTLESVSIDKTGVLTGTYTNGVKQTEGQVAIAQFNNASGLTKNGDSLYQESNNSGVANIKTAGDLGSTTLSPREAVTSVRT
;
A
#
# COMPACT_ATOMS: atom_id res chain seq x y z
N ALA A 1 -3.86 -7.49 -13.28
CA ALA A 1 -3.33 -6.20 -13.70
C ALA A 1 -3.32 -5.24 -12.51
N LEU A 2 -2.36 -4.33 -12.47
CA LEU A 2 -2.26 -3.33 -11.41
C LEU A 2 -3.53 -2.48 -11.34
N GLY A 3 -4.20 -2.46 -10.17
CA GLY A 3 -5.39 -1.66 -9.93
C GLY A 3 -6.73 -2.27 -10.36
N SER A 4 -6.76 -3.50 -10.84
CA SER A 4 -8.01 -4.20 -11.10
C SER A 4 -8.70 -4.60 -9.79
N LYS A 5 -10.04 -4.51 -9.75
CA LYS A 5 -10.83 -5.04 -8.66
C LYS A 5 -10.97 -6.54 -8.81
N HIS A 6 -10.85 -7.25 -7.70
CA HIS A 6 -11.07 -8.68 -7.61
C HIS A 6 -12.11 -8.95 -6.52
N ASP A 7 -13.20 -9.60 -6.87
CA ASP A 7 -14.20 -10.05 -5.92
C ASP A 7 -13.87 -11.47 -5.49
N ILE A 8 -13.57 -11.64 -4.22
CA ILE A 8 -13.22 -12.94 -3.61
C ILE A 8 -14.38 -13.37 -2.73
N THR A 9 -14.91 -14.56 -2.99
CA THR A 9 -15.95 -15.17 -2.17
C THR A 9 -15.34 -16.11 -1.16
N LEU A 10 -15.69 -15.94 0.10
CA LEU A 10 -15.34 -16.86 1.18
C LEU A 10 -16.53 -17.75 1.50
N TYR A 11 -16.31 -19.04 1.56
CA TYR A 11 -17.32 -20.03 1.91
C TYR A 11 -17.12 -20.48 3.34
N PHE A 12 -18.19 -20.39 4.13
CA PHE A 12 -18.24 -20.86 5.52
C PHE A 12 -19.09 -22.10 5.58
N THR A 13 -18.43 -23.24 5.79
CA THR A 13 -19.10 -24.54 5.87
C THR A 13 -19.09 -25.06 7.30
N LYS A 14 -20.27 -25.32 7.84
CA LYS A 14 -20.37 -25.93 9.18
C LYS A 14 -19.95 -27.40 9.11
N THR A 15 -18.89 -27.74 9.80
CA THR A 15 -18.28 -29.07 9.78
C THR A 15 -18.63 -29.90 10.99
N LYS A 16 -18.94 -29.25 12.13
CA LYS A 16 -19.31 -29.95 13.35
C LYS A 16 -20.36 -29.17 14.13
N THR A 17 -21.32 -29.89 14.67
CA THR A 17 -22.28 -29.41 15.66
C THR A 17 -22.03 -30.13 16.98
N ASP A 18 -21.79 -29.36 18.04
CA ASP A 18 -21.52 -29.91 19.36
C ASP A 18 -22.21 -29.02 20.40
N SER A 19 -23.21 -29.61 21.08
CA SER A 19 -24.02 -28.90 22.07
C SER A 19 -23.26 -28.59 23.38
N THR A 20 -22.14 -29.26 23.59
CA THR A 20 -21.32 -29.07 24.80
C THR A 20 -20.12 -28.17 24.56
N ASN A 21 -19.45 -28.35 23.40
CA ASN A 21 -18.19 -27.67 23.11
C ASN A 21 -18.34 -26.55 22.05
N GLY A 22 -19.57 -26.39 21.51
CA GLY A 22 -19.84 -25.41 20.46
C GLY A 22 -19.66 -25.99 19.05
N ASN A 23 -19.76 -25.14 18.06
CA ASN A 23 -19.78 -25.53 16.65
C ASN A 23 -18.44 -25.24 15.98
N GLU A 24 -18.13 -26.03 14.96
CA GLU A 24 -16.95 -25.80 14.11
C GLU A 24 -17.38 -25.47 12.68
N TRP A 25 -16.66 -24.54 12.08
CA TRP A 25 -16.82 -24.11 10.70
C TRP A 25 -15.49 -24.11 9.99
N THR A 26 -15.50 -24.44 8.72
CA THR A 26 -14.33 -24.30 7.85
C THR A 26 -14.55 -23.14 6.90
N VAL A 27 -13.51 -22.32 6.73
CA VAL A 27 -13.47 -21.23 5.76
C VAL A 27 -12.63 -21.67 4.58
N SER A 28 -13.12 -21.48 3.38
CA SER A 28 -12.45 -21.80 2.13
C SER A 28 -12.76 -20.75 1.05
N VAL A 29 -12.00 -20.77 -0.04
CA VAL A 29 -12.23 -19.91 -1.23
C VAL A 29 -13.01 -20.63 -2.34
N ASP A 30 -13.36 -21.89 -2.10
CA ASP A 30 -14.11 -22.73 -3.03
C ASP A 30 -15.19 -23.50 -2.26
N PRO A 31 -16.42 -23.68 -2.81
CA PRO A 31 -17.50 -24.37 -2.13
C PRO A 31 -17.19 -25.84 -1.81
N ASN A 32 -16.24 -26.47 -2.51
CA ASN A 32 -15.81 -27.84 -2.25
C ASN A 32 -14.70 -27.90 -1.18
N GLY A 33 -14.31 -26.76 -0.59
CA GLY A 33 -13.29 -26.71 0.45
C GLY A 33 -11.87 -26.83 -0.06
N THR A 34 -11.61 -26.54 -1.32
CA THR A 34 -10.23 -26.56 -1.87
C THR A 34 -9.40 -25.38 -1.37
N ALA A 35 -8.07 -25.55 -1.41
CA ALA A 35 -7.11 -24.54 -0.94
C ALA A 35 -6.90 -23.38 -1.93
N ASN A 36 -7.45 -23.47 -3.14
CA ASN A 36 -7.30 -22.43 -4.15
C ASN A 36 -8.53 -22.32 -5.05
N THR A 37 -8.69 -21.14 -5.61
CA THR A 37 -9.64 -20.88 -6.68
C THR A 37 -8.99 -19.96 -7.71
N THR A 38 -9.55 -19.91 -8.91
CA THR A 38 -9.05 -19.08 -10.01
C THR A 38 -10.12 -18.08 -10.42
N ILE A 39 -9.75 -16.81 -10.43
CA ILE A 39 -10.57 -15.70 -10.92
C ILE A 39 -10.13 -15.43 -12.37
N ARG A 40 -11.08 -15.44 -13.30
CA ARG A 40 -10.84 -15.03 -14.68
C ARG A 40 -10.95 -13.51 -14.78
N GLU A 41 -9.89 -12.89 -15.24
CA GLU A 41 -9.81 -11.45 -15.43
C GLU A 41 -10.54 -11.01 -16.70
N LYS A 42 -10.85 -9.71 -16.77
CA LYS A 42 -11.53 -9.13 -17.95
C LYS A 42 -10.67 -9.17 -19.21
N ASP A 43 -9.35 -9.17 -19.05
CA ASP A 43 -8.38 -9.27 -20.16
C ASP A 43 -8.10 -10.72 -20.61
N GLY A 44 -8.80 -11.70 -20.01
CA GLY A 44 -8.64 -13.12 -20.27
C GLY A 44 -7.52 -13.80 -19.47
N SER A 45 -6.72 -13.05 -18.72
CA SER A 45 -5.76 -13.61 -17.77
C SER A 45 -6.44 -14.26 -16.58
N THR A 46 -5.69 -14.93 -15.73
CA THR A 46 -6.21 -15.58 -14.52
C THR A 46 -5.42 -15.16 -13.30
N THR A 47 -6.14 -14.90 -12.22
CA THR A 47 -5.58 -14.68 -10.89
C THR A 47 -5.90 -15.87 -10.00
N THR A 48 -4.89 -16.51 -9.45
CA THR A 48 -5.09 -17.60 -8.50
C THR A 48 -5.15 -17.03 -7.08
N VAL A 49 -6.17 -17.42 -6.34
CA VAL A 49 -6.35 -17.10 -4.92
C VAL A 49 -6.09 -18.36 -4.13
N ASN A 50 -5.10 -18.31 -3.25
CA ASN A 50 -4.76 -19.41 -2.36
C ASN A 50 -5.17 -19.10 -0.93
N LEU A 51 -5.87 -20.02 -0.32
CA LEU A 51 -6.22 -20.03 1.09
C LEU A 51 -6.17 -21.45 1.61
N THR A 52 -5.27 -21.76 2.51
CA THR A 52 -5.36 -23.02 3.26
C THR A 52 -6.66 -23.01 4.07
N PRO A 53 -7.57 -23.99 3.87
CA PRO A 53 -8.83 -24.06 4.61
C PRO A 53 -8.58 -23.95 6.12
N ALA A 54 -9.31 -23.09 6.78
CA ALA A 54 -9.08 -22.73 8.17
C ALA A 54 -10.32 -23.06 9.01
N THR A 55 -10.10 -23.61 10.19
CA THR A 55 -11.19 -23.97 11.12
C THR A 55 -11.44 -22.81 12.09
N LEU A 56 -12.72 -22.47 12.26
CA LEU A 56 -13.23 -21.55 13.25
C LEU A 56 -14.07 -22.34 14.27
N LYS A 57 -13.87 -22.06 15.55
CA LYS A 57 -14.67 -22.65 16.63
C LYS A 57 -15.46 -21.55 17.33
N PHE A 58 -16.74 -21.84 17.59
CA PHE A 58 -17.62 -20.96 18.33
C PHE A 58 -18.07 -21.64 19.61
N THR A 59 -18.27 -20.86 20.66
CA THR A 59 -18.84 -21.35 21.92
C THR A 59 -20.32 -21.74 21.71
N THR A 60 -20.90 -22.39 22.71
CA THR A 60 -22.36 -22.68 22.73
C THR A 60 -23.19 -21.40 22.69
N ASP A 61 -22.65 -20.27 23.19
CA ASP A 61 -23.29 -18.94 23.13
C ASP A 61 -23.06 -18.23 21.78
N GLY A 62 -22.42 -18.91 20.82
CA GLY A 62 -22.19 -18.37 19.46
C GLY A 62 -21.07 -17.35 19.34
N LYS A 63 -20.23 -17.16 20.35
CA LYS A 63 -19.06 -16.28 20.28
C LYS A 63 -17.87 -17.01 19.69
N PHE A 64 -17.01 -16.28 18.98
CA PHE A 64 -15.73 -16.82 18.53
C PHE A 64 -14.93 -17.33 19.74
N ASN A 65 -14.46 -18.57 19.67
CA ASN A 65 -13.70 -19.20 20.73
C ASN A 65 -12.24 -19.39 20.36
N SER A 66 -11.99 -20.08 19.26
CA SER A 66 -10.63 -20.44 18.83
C SER A 66 -10.59 -20.79 17.35
N GLY A 67 -9.39 -21.02 16.83
CA GLY A 67 -9.14 -21.34 15.43
C GLY A 67 -8.44 -20.19 14.70
N ALA A 68 -8.61 -20.11 13.38
CA ALA A 68 -8.00 -19.07 12.58
C ALA A 68 -8.69 -17.72 12.78
N GLY A 69 -8.27 -16.96 13.79
CA GLY A 69 -8.73 -15.59 13.99
C GLY A 69 -8.37 -14.64 12.85
N THR A 70 -7.38 -15.00 12.05
CA THR A 70 -6.98 -14.31 10.81
C THR A 70 -6.65 -15.36 9.76
N ILE A 71 -7.13 -15.15 8.54
CA ILE A 71 -6.76 -15.94 7.36
C ILE A 71 -5.98 -15.06 6.39
N ASN A 72 -5.05 -15.68 5.67
CA ASN A 72 -4.25 -14.99 4.67
C ASN A 72 -4.65 -15.48 3.28
N LEU A 73 -5.09 -14.57 2.45
CA LEU A 73 -5.35 -14.79 1.03
C LEU A 73 -4.12 -14.37 0.24
N THR A 74 -3.57 -15.28 -0.54
CA THR A 74 -2.43 -15.00 -1.41
C THR A 74 -2.90 -14.97 -2.85
N LEU A 75 -2.66 -13.84 -3.53
CA LEU A 75 -3.05 -13.62 -4.91
C LEU A 75 -1.82 -13.58 -5.79
N THR A 76 -1.90 -14.28 -6.92
CA THR A 76 -0.90 -14.23 -7.99
C THR A 76 -1.55 -13.52 -9.19
N ASN A 77 -1.42 -12.21 -9.26
CA ASN A 77 -2.11 -11.35 -10.23
C ASN A 77 -1.18 -10.68 -11.25
N GLY A 78 0.03 -11.22 -11.43
CA GLY A 78 1.03 -10.65 -12.35
C GLY A 78 1.74 -9.41 -11.83
N ALA A 79 1.47 -8.96 -10.60
CA ALA A 79 2.32 -8.01 -9.90
C ALA A 79 3.64 -8.69 -9.51
N THR A 80 4.71 -7.92 -9.36
CA THR A 80 5.99 -8.45 -8.90
C THR A 80 5.84 -9.01 -7.48
N GLY A 81 5.82 -10.33 -7.36
CA GLY A 81 5.53 -11.04 -6.12
C GLY A 81 4.04 -11.33 -5.89
N SER A 82 3.75 -12.25 -5.00
CA SER A 82 2.40 -12.55 -4.57
C SER A 82 1.93 -11.53 -3.53
N GLN A 83 0.68 -11.10 -3.65
CA GLN A 83 0.05 -10.21 -2.67
C GLN A 83 -0.66 -11.04 -1.60
N THR A 84 -0.43 -10.71 -0.35
CA THR A 84 -1.10 -11.35 0.78
C THR A 84 -2.07 -10.37 1.42
N VAL A 85 -3.34 -10.78 1.50
CA VAL A 85 -4.41 -10.03 2.16
C VAL A 85 -4.81 -10.77 3.43
N ALA A 86 -4.66 -10.13 4.57
CA ALA A 86 -5.08 -10.68 5.85
C ALA A 86 -6.55 -10.34 6.13
N VAL A 87 -7.37 -11.34 6.41
CA VAL A 87 -8.79 -11.17 6.75
C VAL A 87 -9.00 -11.59 8.20
N GLY A 88 -9.36 -10.64 9.06
CA GLY A 88 -9.67 -10.89 10.47
C GLY A 88 -11.07 -11.48 10.65
N LEU A 89 -11.17 -12.61 11.32
CA LEU A 89 -12.40 -13.37 11.54
C LEU A 89 -12.79 -13.47 13.03
N SER A 90 -11.96 -12.96 13.93
CA SER A 90 -12.18 -13.10 15.38
C SER A 90 -13.40 -12.33 15.92
N SER A 91 -13.96 -11.42 15.13
CA SER A 91 -15.18 -10.68 15.49
C SER A 91 -16.47 -11.35 15.02
N LEU A 92 -16.38 -12.51 14.36
CA LEU A 92 -17.54 -13.24 13.89
C LEU A 92 -18.30 -13.87 15.08
N THR A 93 -19.61 -13.92 14.92
CA THR A 93 -20.52 -14.62 15.85
C THR A 93 -21.41 -15.58 15.07
N GLN A 94 -21.89 -16.61 15.73
CA GLN A 94 -22.76 -17.61 15.14
C GLN A 94 -24.06 -17.74 15.93
N TYR A 95 -25.16 -17.31 15.33
CA TYR A 95 -26.51 -17.46 15.87
C TYR A 95 -27.45 -18.08 14.83
N ALA A 96 -28.59 -18.62 15.29
CA ALA A 96 -29.64 -19.04 14.40
C ALA A 96 -30.37 -17.80 13.85
N GLY A 97 -30.42 -17.65 12.55
CA GLY A 97 -31.06 -16.51 11.90
C GLY A 97 -30.47 -16.21 10.53
N SER A 98 -30.88 -15.09 9.96
CA SER A 98 -30.33 -14.59 8.69
C SER A 98 -28.85 -14.15 8.86
N ASN A 99 -28.04 -14.47 7.89
CA ASN A 99 -26.64 -14.08 7.88
C ASN A 99 -26.50 -12.58 7.60
N THR A 100 -25.70 -11.90 8.43
CA THR A 100 -25.30 -10.52 8.21
C THR A 100 -23.78 -10.44 8.29
N ILE A 101 -23.15 -9.96 7.24
CA ILE A 101 -21.70 -9.77 7.21
C ILE A 101 -21.41 -8.31 6.82
N SER A 102 -20.59 -7.65 7.61
CA SER A 102 -20.00 -6.37 7.27
C SER A 102 -18.49 -6.44 7.43
N GLY A 103 -17.77 -5.84 6.52
CA GLY A 103 -16.30 -5.79 6.56
C GLY A 103 -15.78 -4.37 6.45
N LYS A 104 -14.58 -4.14 7.00
CA LYS A 104 -13.82 -2.91 6.79
C LYS A 104 -12.51 -3.28 6.09
N ALA A 105 -12.23 -2.61 4.98
CA ALA A 105 -10.97 -2.71 4.29
C ALA A 105 -10.06 -1.53 4.68
N ASN A 106 -8.77 -1.78 4.81
CA ASN A 106 -7.75 -0.76 5.05
C ASN A 106 -6.88 -0.49 3.82
N GLY A 107 -7.19 -1.12 2.71
CA GLY A 107 -6.53 -0.89 1.43
C GLY A 107 -7.12 0.30 0.68
N TYR A 108 -6.41 0.74 -0.34
CA TYR A 108 -6.83 1.82 -1.24
C TYR A 108 -7.13 1.25 -2.62
N ALA A 109 -8.12 1.84 -3.29
CA ALA A 109 -8.32 1.57 -4.71
C ALA A 109 -7.14 2.13 -5.53
N ALA A 110 -7.01 1.69 -6.78
CA ALA A 110 -6.05 2.30 -7.71
C ALA A 110 -6.30 3.80 -7.82
N GLY A 111 -5.21 4.58 -7.79
CA GLY A 111 -5.24 6.02 -7.94
C GLY A 111 -4.33 6.45 -9.08
N THR A 112 -4.69 7.55 -9.73
CA THR A 112 -3.83 8.29 -10.65
C THR A 112 -3.32 9.54 -9.96
N LEU A 113 -2.13 10.01 -10.34
CA LEU A 113 -1.57 11.25 -9.81
C LEU A 113 -2.49 12.43 -10.18
N GLU A 114 -2.99 13.12 -9.16
CA GLU A 114 -3.90 14.26 -9.31
C GLU A 114 -3.14 15.60 -9.22
N SER A 115 -2.24 15.70 -8.24
CA SER A 115 -1.44 16.90 -8.04
C SER A 115 -0.10 16.60 -7.38
N VAL A 116 0.86 17.50 -7.59
CA VAL A 116 2.16 17.47 -6.92
C VAL A 116 2.34 18.80 -6.18
N SER A 117 2.76 18.72 -4.93
CA SER A 117 3.12 19.89 -4.12
C SER A 117 4.56 19.78 -3.64
N ILE A 118 5.22 20.92 -3.51
CA ILE A 118 6.57 21.03 -2.94
C ILE A 118 6.47 21.88 -1.69
N ASP A 119 7.00 21.37 -0.60
CA ASP A 119 7.04 22.13 0.66
C ASP A 119 8.34 22.98 0.75
N LYS A 120 8.46 23.74 1.85
CA LYS A 120 9.62 24.60 2.10
C LYS A 120 10.92 23.83 2.31
N THR A 121 10.85 22.56 2.62
CA THR A 121 11.99 21.66 2.79
C THR A 121 12.35 20.93 1.50
N GLY A 122 11.68 21.27 0.40
CA GLY A 122 11.91 20.70 -0.92
C GLY A 122 11.32 19.29 -1.11
N VAL A 123 10.50 18.82 -0.20
CA VAL A 123 9.85 17.51 -0.33
C VAL A 123 8.71 17.62 -1.35
N LEU A 124 8.76 16.77 -2.37
CA LEU A 124 7.72 16.61 -3.37
C LEU A 124 6.72 15.58 -2.87
N THR A 125 5.48 16.00 -2.71
CA THR A 125 4.38 15.11 -2.31
C THR A 125 3.38 15.00 -3.46
N GLY A 126 3.20 13.78 -3.96
CA GLY A 126 2.14 13.42 -4.89
C GLY A 126 0.83 13.15 -4.15
N THR A 127 -0.26 13.76 -4.61
CA THR A 127 -1.62 13.45 -4.17
C THR A 127 -2.31 12.67 -5.28
N TYR A 128 -2.90 11.52 -4.91
CA TYR A 128 -3.55 10.60 -5.84
C TYR A 128 -5.08 10.66 -5.70
N THR A 129 -5.78 10.32 -6.77
CA THR A 129 -7.26 10.36 -6.85
C THR A 129 -7.96 9.44 -5.85
N ASN A 130 -7.23 8.47 -5.27
CA ASN A 130 -7.71 7.58 -4.21
C ASN A 130 -7.47 8.14 -2.79
N GLY A 131 -7.03 9.40 -2.68
CA GLY A 131 -6.75 10.08 -1.42
C GLY A 131 -5.39 9.77 -0.79
N VAL A 132 -4.59 8.89 -1.40
CA VAL A 132 -3.23 8.59 -0.93
C VAL A 132 -2.32 9.77 -1.23
N LYS A 133 -1.48 10.11 -0.25
CA LYS A 133 -0.37 11.06 -0.42
C LYS A 133 0.94 10.30 -0.27
N GLN A 134 1.83 10.47 -1.22
CA GLN A 134 3.12 9.79 -1.23
C GLN A 134 4.25 10.79 -1.47
N THR A 135 5.34 10.64 -0.74
CA THR A 135 6.57 11.39 -1.02
C THR A 135 7.23 10.79 -2.25
N GLU A 136 7.34 11.59 -3.31
CA GLU A 136 7.92 11.17 -4.59
C GLU A 136 9.42 11.45 -4.66
N GLY A 137 9.88 12.46 -3.92
CA GLY A 137 11.28 12.84 -3.88
C GLY A 137 11.53 14.07 -3.05
N GLN A 138 12.78 14.54 -3.06
CA GLN A 138 13.18 15.77 -2.39
C GLN A 138 14.20 16.52 -3.24
N VAL A 139 14.03 17.83 -3.31
CA VAL A 139 14.96 18.72 -4.04
C VAL A 139 16.25 18.86 -3.22
N ALA A 140 17.38 18.61 -3.86
CA ALA A 140 18.69 18.89 -3.29
C ALA A 140 19.12 20.32 -3.63
N ILE A 141 19.79 20.98 -2.69
CA ILE A 141 20.33 22.32 -2.82
C ILE A 141 21.84 22.24 -2.74
N ALA A 142 22.54 22.85 -3.69
CA ALA A 142 23.98 23.02 -3.65
C ALA A 142 24.34 24.40 -3.06
N GLN A 143 25.20 24.41 -2.05
CA GLN A 143 25.76 25.62 -1.45
C GLN A 143 27.26 25.65 -1.71
N PHE A 144 27.74 26.84 -2.08
CA PHE A 144 29.16 27.08 -2.36
C PHE A 144 29.72 28.08 -1.37
N ASN A 145 31.03 27.92 -1.01
CA ASN A 145 31.72 28.87 -0.16
C ASN A 145 31.80 30.25 -0.82
N ASN A 146 31.95 30.28 -2.14
CA ASN A 146 31.92 31.50 -2.94
C ASN A 146 31.05 31.32 -4.19
N ALA A 147 29.76 31.61 -4.09
CA ALA A 147 28.83 31.49 -5.20
C ALA A 147 29.18 32.42 -6.39
N SER A 148 29.83 33.54 -6.11
CA SER A 148 30.29 34.47 -7.18
C SER A 148 31.42 33.90 -8.03
N GLY A 149 32.09 32.86 -7.55
CA GLY A 149 33.17 32.15 -8.27
C GLY A 149 32.65 31.11 -9.25
N LEU A 150 31.32 30.83 -9.29
CA LEU A 150 30.75 29.88 -10.23
C LEU A 150 30.88 30.36 -11.68
N THR A 151 31.19 29.45 -12.58
CA THR A 151 31.24 29.74 -14.02
C THR A 151 29.86 29.52 -14.62
N LYS A 152 29.31 30.53 -15.28
CA LYS A 152 28.02 30.45 -15.96
C LYS A 152 28.16 29.67 -17.27
N ASN A 153 27.35 28.61 -17.44
CA ASN A 153 27.43 27.71 -18.61
C ASN A 153 26.20 27.86 -19.56
N GLY A 154 25.49 28.98 -19.49
CA GLY A 154 24.24 29.21 -20.26
C GLY A 154 23.01 28.56 -19.62
N ASP A 155 21.81 28.85 -20.16
CA ASP A 155 20.51 28.27 -19.74
C ASP A 155 20.27 28.24 -18.21
N SER A 156 20.74 29.27 -17.50
CA SER A 156 20.72 29.34 -16.04
C SER A 156 21.50 28.23 -15.32
N LEU A 157 22.41 27.55 -16.04
CA LEU A 157 23.30 26.53 -15.46
C LEU A 157 24.63 27.15 -15.01
N TYR A 158 25.15 26.63 -13.91
CA TYR A 158 26.40 27.03 -13.33
C TYR A 158 27.32 25.80 -13.10
N GLN A 159 28.61 25.99 -13.25
CA GLN A 159 29.63 24.97 -13.05
C GLN A 159 30.56 25.39 -11.95
N GLU A 160 31.07 24.42 -11.19
CA GLU A 160 32.11 24.62 -10.20
C GLU A 160 33.38 25.17 -10.85
N SER A 161 34.07 26.00 -10.12
CA SER A 161 35.43 26.50 -10.47
C SER A 161 36.35 26.41 -9.27
N ASN A 162 37.65 26.58 -9.50
CA ASN A 162 38.63 26.66 -8.40
C ASN A 162 38.30 27.81 -7.42
N ASN A 163 37.57 28.80 -7.85
CA ASN A 163 37.18 29.98 -7.07
C ASN A 163 35.86 29.83 -6.32
N SER A 164 34.97 28.94 -6.73
CA SER A 164 33.70 28.65 -6.04
C SER A 164 33.88 27.67 -4.88
N GLY A 165 34.88 26.83 -4.96
CA GLY A 165 34.99 25.64 -4.13
C GLY A 165 34.02 24.53 -4.58
N VAL A 166 34.09 23.39 -3.90
CA VAL A 166 33.23 22.20 -4.16
C VAL A 166 31.81 22.43 -3.63
N ALA A 167 30.82 21.92 -4.36
CA ALA A 167 29.40 21.99 -3.94
C ALA A 167 29.17 21.21 -2.64
N ASN A 168 28.57 21.88 -1.67
CA ASN A 168 27.99 21.22 -0.49
C ASN A 168 26.51 20.92 -0.78
N ILE A 169 26.23 19.67 -1.15
CA ILE A 169 24.87 19.25 -1.56
C ILE A 169 24.13 18.73 -0.33
N LYS A 170 22.99 19.31 -0.02
CA LYS A 170 22.12 18.94 1.10
C LYS A 170 20.65 19.12 0.74
N THR A 171 19.78 18.66 1.61
CA THR A 171 18.35 18.95 1.53
C THR A 171 18.04 20.37 1.99
N ALA A 172 16.99 20.97 1.47
CA ALA A 172 16.53 22.27 1.93
C ALA A 172 16.19 22.19 3.44
N GLY A 173 16.58 23.20 4.20
CA GLY A 173 16.42 23.23 5.66
C GLY A 173 17.65 22.76 6.43
N ASP A 174 18.45 21.82 5.90
CA ASP A 174 19.69 21.33 6.55
C ASP A 174 20.87 22.33 6.38
N LEU A 175 20.72 23.28 5.48
CA LEU A 175 21.72 24.32 5.20
C LEU A 175 21.53 25.60 6.04
N GLY A 176 20.94 25.48 7.22
CA GLY A 176 20.57 26.61 8.05
C GLY A 176 19.21 27.17 7.64
N SER A 177 18.99 28.48 7.68
CA SER A 177 17.69 29.10 7.43
C SER A 177 17.22 29.11 5.96
N THR A 178 17.89 28.41 5.06
CA THR A 178 17.51 28.40 3.63
C THR A 178 16.34 27.47 3.39
N THR A 179 15.15 28.04 3.30
CA THR A 179 13.92 27.35 2.88
C THR A 179 13.65 27.69 1.41
N LEU A 180 13.03 26.74 0.69
CA LEU A 180 12.58 27.03 -0.68
C LEU A 180 11.45 28.04 -0.65
N SER A 181 11.61 29.11 -1.41
CA SER A 181 10.50 30.02 -1.71
C SER A 181 9.85 29.59 -3.03
N PRO A 182 8.51 29.60 -3.16
CA PRO A 182 7.84 29.23 -4.41
C PRO A 182 8.23 30.08 -5.61
N ARG A 183 9.01 31.13 -5.41
CA ARG A 183 9.46 32.09 -6.44
C ARG A 183 10.95 31.98 -6.79
N GLU A 184 11.71 31.18 -6.07
CA GLU A 184 13.14 31.00 -6.39
C GLU A 184 13.31 29.80 -7.32
N ALA A 185 13.88 30.05 -8.49
CA ALA A 185 14.20 29.02 -9.45
C ALA A 185 15.23 28.05 -8.86
N VAL A 186 14.87 26.76 -8.82
CA VAL A 186 15.79 25.70 -8.43
C VAL A 186 16.84 25.54 -9.53
N THR A 187 18.07 25.88 -9.24
CA THR A 187 19.19 25.65 -10.17
C THR A 187 19.60 24.18 -10.05
N SER A 188 19.34 23.37 -11.07
CA SER A 188 19.80 21.99 -11.11
C SER A 188 21.29 21.94 -11.48
N VAL A 189 22.08 21.32 -10.64
CA VAL A 189 23.47 20.97 -10.96
C VAL A 189 23.45 19.56 -11.58
N ARG A 190 23.87 19.46 -12.85
CA ARG A 190 24.20 18.14 -13.43
C ARG A 190 25.70 17.89 -13.20
N THR A 191 26.01 16.77 -12.58
CA THR A 191 27.37 16.17 -12.58
C THR A 191 27.58 15.40 -13.86
#